data_3dca88538633bfbb95a7db8573bdcacb
#
_entry.id   3dca88538633bfbb95a7db8573bdcacb
#
_cell.length_a   1.000
_cell.length_b   1.000
_cell.length_c   1.000
_cell.angle_alpha   90.00
_cell.angle_beta   90.00
_cell.angle_gamma   90.00
#
_symmetry.space_group_name_H-M   'P 1'
#
loop_
_entity.id
_entity.type
_entity.pdbx_description
1 polymer ?
#
loop_
_entity_poly.entity_id
_entity_poly.type
_entity_poly.pdbx_seq_one_letter_code
_entity_poly.pdbx_strand_id
1 'polypeptide(L)'
;MGRRVVVTGIGLICGVGNTAEEVWGKLLAGKSGVARITQFDPTQFACRIAAEVKNFDPLNFIEKKELKKMGRFIHLALAAADEAMKASGLQVTPEISERVGVHIGSGIGGFDVIEREHINLLNGGPRRISPFFIPAAIVNLAAGHVSIRYHARGPNEATCTACTSSAHSIGDAFKIISRCDADVMIAGGTEAAITPMGVGGFAAMRALSTRNDDPEKASRPWDSGRDGFVIGEGAGILVLEELEFARRRGAHIMAEIMGYGMSGDAFHITQPAENGDGAYRVMLNTLKDAKVLPEQVQYINAHGTSTDIGDKLETVAIKRAFGEHAYKLAVSSTKSMTGHLLGGAGGLEAGITLLALRDQILPPTINLENPEPDCDLDYVPNTARKANVEYAMSNSFGFGGTNGALLFRRWQE
;
A
#
# COMPACT_ATOMS: atom_id res chain seq x y z
N MET A 1 6.29 3.23 29.09
CA MET A 1 6.09 2.47 27.83
C MET A 1 4.91 3.11 27.11
N GLY A 2 4.97 3.30 25.79
CA GLY A 2 3.81 3.76 25.02
C GLY A 2 2.69 2.72 25.06
N ARG A 3 1.45 3.17 24.68
CA ARG A 3 0.30 2.27 24.56
C ARG A 3 0.55 1.24 23.45
N ARG A 4 0.11 0.01 23.66
CA ARG A 4 0.13 -1.03 22.63
C ARG A 4 -0.98 -0.78 21.63
N VAL A 5 -0.70 -1.05 20.36
CA VAL A 5 -1.64 -0.79 19.26
C VAL A 5 -1.86 -2.08 18.47
N VAL A 6 -3.11 -2.40 18.23
CA VAL A 6 -3.53 -3.63 17.54
C VAL A 6 -4.33 -3.30 16.30
N VAL A 7 -4.37 -4.24 15.36
CA VAL A 7 -5.20 -4.15 14.16
C VAL A 7 -6.43 -5.03 14.37
N THR A 8 -7.60 -4.45 14.17
CA THR A 8 -8.89 -5.12 14.36
C THR A 8 -9.71 -5.25 13.08
N GLY A 9 -9.36 -4.53 12.03
CA GLY A 9 -10.04 -4.61 10.75
C GLY A 9 -9.12 -4.25 9.59
N ILE A 10 -9.35 -4.88 8.46
CA ILE A 10 -8.69 -4.59 7.18
C ILE A 10 -9.71 -4.53 6.05
N GLY A 11 -9.43 -3.69 5.06
CA GLY A 11 -10.15 -3.66 3.80
C GLY A 11 -9.18 -3.43 2.65
N LEU A 12 -9.26 -4.27 1.63
CA LEU A 12 -8.33 -4.28 0.50
C LEU A 12 -9.09 -4.30 -0.82
N ILE A 13 -8.65 -3.43 -1.74
CA ILE A 13 -9.16 -3.41 -3.11
C ILE A 13 -8.01 -3.13 -4.08
N CYS A 14 -7.84 -3.95 -5.11
CA CYS A 14 -6.80 -3.80 -6.12
C CYS A 14 -7.13 -4.60 -7.39
N GLY A 15 -6.24 -4.63 -8.36
CA GLY A 15 -6.43 -5.32 -9.65
C GLY A 15 -6.73 -6.82 -9.56
N VAL A 16 -6.46 -7.46 -8.42
CA VAL A 16 -6.74 -8.89 -8.21
C VAL A 16 -8.06 -9.15 -7.48
N GLY A 17 -8.62 -8.18 -6.73
CA GLY A 17 -9.87 -8.39 -6.00
C GLY A 17 -10.41 -7.13 -5.35
N ASN A 18 -11.67 -7.17 -4.94
CA ASN A 18 -12.42 -6.06 -4.37
C ASN A 18 -12.70 -6.21 -2.86
N THR A 19 -12.22 -7.28 -2.26
CA THR A 19 -12.26 -7.54 -0.81
C THR A 19 -10.97 -8.20 -0.34
N ALA A 20 -10.65 -8.09 0.93
CA ALA A 20 -9.45 -8.68 1.52
C ALA A 20 -9.37 -10.20 1.28
N GLU A 21 -10.47 -10.92 1.45
CA GLU A 21 -10.52 -12.37 1.23
C GLU A 21 -10.37 -12.74 -0.26
N GLU A 22 -10.98 -11.97 -1.17
CA GLU A 22 -10.80 -12.19 -2.61
C GLU A 22 -9.36 -11.92 -3.04
N VAL A 23 -8.78 -10.79 -2.59
CA VAL A 23 -7.38 -10.44 -2.84
C VAL A 23 -6.48 -11.56 -2.34
N TRP A 24 -6.65 -11.99 -1.09
CA TRP A 24 -5.84 -13.02 -0.46
C TRP A 24 -5.92 -14.36 -1.19
N GLY A 25 -7.12 -14.86 -1.46
CA GLY A 25 -7.30 -16.12 -2.18
C GLY A 25 -6.63 -16.14 -3.56
N LYS A 26 -6.71 -15.03 -4.30
CA LYS A 26 -6.06 -14.89 -5.61
C LYS A 26 -4.54 -14.77 -5.51
N LEU A 27 -4.02 -14.08 -4.50
CA LEU A 27 -2.58 -14.00 -4.26
C LEU A 27 -1.98 -15.37 -3.93
N LEU A 28 -2.64 -16.15 -3.07
CA LEU A 28 -2.19 -17.51 -2.77
C LEU A 28 -2.24 -18.43 -3.99
N ALA A 29 -3.17 -18.19 -4.90
CA ALA A 29 -3.27 -18.91 -6.18
C ALA A 29 -2.31 -18.39 -7.27
N GLY A 30 -1.45 -17.41 -6.97
CA GLY A 30 -0.51 -16.83 -7.92
C GLY A 30 -1.17 -16.11 -9.10
N LYS A 31 -2.36 -15.50 -8.91
CA LYS A 31 -3.10 -14.83 -9.97
C LYS A 31 -2.66 -13.40 -10.17
N SER A 32 -2.27 -13.05 -11.39
CA SER A 32 -1.95 -11.67 -11.76
C SER A 32 -3.22 -10.85 -12.01
N GLY A 33 -3.21 -9.59 -11.54
CA GLY A 33 -4.23 -8.59 -11.87
C GLY A 33 -3.90 -7.77 -13.11
N VAL A 34 -2.69 -7.93 -13.65
CA VAL A 34 -2.18 -7.15 -14.78
C VAL A 34 -2.85 -7.56 -16.08
N ALA A 35 -3.30 -6.58 -16.84
CA ALA A 35 -3.92 -6.76 -18.14
C ALA A 35 -3.69 -5.53 -19.03
N ARG A 36 -4.16 -5.59 -20.29
CA ARG A 36 -4.20 -4.41 -21.14
C ARG A 36 -5.09 -3.33 -20.49
N ILE A 37 -4.65 -2.08 -20.54
CA ILE A 37 -5.40 -0.92 -20.03
C ILE A 37 -6.74 -0.80 -20.77
N THR A 38 -7.82 -0.57 -20.03
CA THR A 38 -9.18 -0.40 -20.52
C THR A 38 -9.80 0.96 -20.16
N GLN A 39 -9.23 1.68 -19.21
CA GLN A 39 -9.74 2.99 -18.75
C GLN A 39 -9.56 4.10 -19.80
N PHE A 40 -8.62 3.93 -20.73
CA PHE A 40 -8.42 4.80 -21.89
C PHE A 40 -7.82 3.99 -23.06
N ASP A 41 -7.73 4.57 -24.26
CA ASP A 41 -7.05 3.92 -25.39
C ASP A 41 -5.53 4.03 -25.26
N PRO A 42 -4.81 2.93 -24.94
CA PRO A 42 -3.37 2.95 -24.74
C PRO A 42 -2.57 2.71 -26.03
N THR A 43 -3.19 2.70 -27.21
CA THR A 43 -2.56 2.23 -28.47
C THR A 43 -1.30 3.02 -28.82
N GLN A 44 -1.26 4.31 -28.50
CA GLN A 44 -0.10 5.18 -28.78
C GLN A 44 0.96 5.20 -27.66
N PHE A 45 0.71 4.48 -26.55
CA PHE A 45 1.63 4.46 -25.41
C PHE A 45 2.65 3.33 -25.51
N ALA A 46 3.87 3.57 -25.05
CA ALA A 46 4.90 2.54 -24.96
C ALA A 46 4.51 1.44 -23.96
N CYS A 47 3.93 1.81 -22.83
CA CYS A 47 3.31 0.89 -21.87
C CYS A 47 1.80 0.89 -22.08
N ARG A 48 1.22 -0.31 -22.28
CA ARG A 48 -0.21 -0.52 -22.57
C ARG A 48 -0.89 -1.43 -21.55
N ILE A 49 -0.24 -1.69 -20.42
CA ILE A 49 -0.66 -2.64 -19.39
C ILE A 49 -0.71 -1.96 -18.02
N ALA A 50 -1.63 -2.42 -17.19
CA ALA A 50 -1.82 -1.97 -15.82
C ALA A 50 -2.58 -3.01 -15.00
N ALA A 51 -2.57 -2.89 -13.67
CA ALA A 51 -3.42 -3.66 -12.77
C ALA A 51 -4.61 -2.79 -12.33
N GLU A 52 -5.62 -2.71 -13.21
CA GLU A 52 -6.86 -1.98 -12.97
C GLU A 52 -7.78 -2.73 -12.00
N VAL A 53 -8.48 -2.02 -11.14
CA VAL A 53 -9.57 -2.57 -10.33
C VAL A 53 -10.75 -2.93 -11.23
N LYS A 54 -11.10 -4.21 -11.26
CA LYS A 54 -12.12 -4.79 -12.15
C LYS A 54 -13.44 -4.99 -11.40
N ASN A 55 -14.57 -4.87 -12.12
CA ASN A 55 -15.92 -5.13 -11.58
C ASN A 55 -16.25 -4.30 -10.33
N PHE A 56 -15.71 -3.10 -10.24
CA PHE A 56 -15.97 -2.17 -9.15
C PHE A 56 -17.09 -1.21 -9.56
N ASP A 57 -18.21 -1.29 -8.82
CA ASP A 57 -19.29 -0.31 -8.93
C ASP A 57 -19.28 0.59 -7.69
N PRO A 58 -18.89 1.87 -7.82
CA PRO A 58 -18.89 2.79 -6.69
C PRO A 58 -20.29 3.05 -6.11
N LEU A 59 -21.37 2.77 -6.85
CA LEU A 59 -22.74 2.91 -6.35
C LEU A 59 -23.08 1.94 -5.21
N ASN A 60 -22.30 0.88 -5.03
CA ASN A 60 -22.45 0.00 -3.88
C ASN A 60 -22.00 0.66 -2.56
N PHE A 61 -21.26 1.76 -2.63
CA PHE A 61 -20.61 2.42 -1.49
C PHE A 61 -20.98 3.90 -1.38
N ILE A 62 -21.38 4.55 -2.48
CA ILE A 62 -21.51 6.01 -2.60
C ILE A 62 -22.83 6.35 -3.31
N GLU A 63 -23.59 7.27 -2.75
CA GLU A 63 -24.82 7.75 -3.42
C GLU A 63 -24.48 8.41 -4.77
N LYS A 64 -25.30 8.15 -5.78
CA LYS A 64 -25.10 8.66 -7.15
C LYS A 64 -24.84 10.16 -7.23
N LYS A 65 -25.51 10.96 -6.39
CA LYS A 65 -25.36 12.43 -6.36
C LYS A 65 -23.99 12.88 -5.85
N GLU A 66 -23.29 12.03 -5.04
CA GLU A 66 -22.00 12.32 -4.44
C GLU A 66 -20.82 11.92 -5.34
N LEU A 67 -21.00 10.96 -6.27
CA LEU A 67 -19.91 10.45 -7.11
C LEU A 67 -19.11 11.53 -7.82
N LYS A 68 -19.79 12.55 -8.39
CA LYS A 68 -19.14 13.64 -9.12
C LYS A 68 -18.32 14.60 -8.27
N LYS A 69 -18.41 14.48 -6.94
CA LYS A 69 -17.69 15.30 -5.97
C LYS A 69 -16.36 14.68 -5.52
N MET A 70 -16.04 13.50 -6.03
CA MET A 70 -14.90 12.67 -5.60
C MET A 70 -14.15 12.15 -6.81
N GLY A 71 -12.82 12.12 -6.74
CA GLY A 71 -11.97 11.38 -7.66
C GLY A 71 -12.03 9.87 -7.39
N ARG A 72 -11.59 9.07 -8.36
CA ARG A 72 -11.61 7.61 -8.26
C ARG A 72 -10.85 7.08 -7.04
N PHE A 73 -9.73 7.71 -6.67
CA PHE A 73 -8.96 7.31 -5.49
C PHE A 73 -9.76 7.41 -4.19
N ILE A 74 -10.69 8.40 -4.07
CA ILE A 74 -11.60 8.52 -2.92
C ILE A 74 -12.64 7.40 -2.94
N HIS A 75 -13.16 7.02 -4.12
CA HIS A 75 -14.10 5.90 -4.23
C HIS A 75 -13.50 4.59 -3.70
N LEU A 76 -12.25 4.30 -4.09
CA LEU A 76 -11.52 3.11 -3.65
C LEU A 76 -11.21 3.17 -2.14
N ALA A 77 -10.82 4.34 -1.62
CA ALA A 77 -10.59 4.52 -0.19
C ALA A 77 -11.85 4.26 0.65
N LEU A 78 -13.00 4.77 0.19
CA LEU A 78 -14.29 4.57 0.88
C LEU A 78 -14.71 3.10 0.88
N ALA A 79 -14.53 2.39 -0.24
CA ALA A 79 -14.85 0.97 -0.33
C ALA A 79 -13.98 0.13 0.60
N ALA A 80 -12.66 0.36 0.62
CA ALA A 80 -11.76 -0.32 1.53
C ALA A 80 -12.01 0.04 3.00
N ALA A 81 -12.35 1.31 3.29
CA ALA A 81 -12.70 1.72 4.64
C ALA A 81 -14.01 1.06 5.14
N ASP A 82 -15.01 0.91 4.28
CA ASP A 82 -16.26 0.23 4.60
C ASP A 82 -16.00 -1.25 4.97
N GLU A 83 -15.13 -1.94 4.22
CA GLU A 83 -14.73 -3.31 4.56
C GLU A 83 -13.97 -3.37 5.89
N ALA A 84 -12.96 -2.50 6.09
CA ALA A 84 -12.16 -2.46 7.31
C ALA A 84 -13.00 -2.18 8.56
N MET A 85 -13.90 -1.21 8.48
CA MET A 85 -14.81 -0.87 9.59
C MET A 85 -15.79 -2.00 9.89
N LYS A 86 -16.34 -2.65 8.86
CA LYS A 86 -17.21 -3.82 9.02
C LYS A 86 -16.45 -4.99 9.67
N ALA A 87 -15.23 -5.26 9.21
CA ALA A 87 -14.40 -6.33 9.77
C ALA A 87 -14.03 -6.07 11.24
N SER A 88 -13.74 -4.82 11.60
CA SER A 88 -13.42 -4.44 12.99
C SER A 88 -14.63 -4.52 13.93
N GLY A 89 -15.86 -4.47 13.42
CA GLY A 89 -17.08 -4.33 14.22
C GLY A 89 -17.18 -3.04 15.03
N LEU A 90 -16.31 -2.06 14.77
CA LEU A 90 -16.31 -0.79 15.49
C LEU A 90 -17.50 0.09 15.06
N GLN A 91 -18.25 0.59 16.06
CA GLN A 91 -19.26 1.62 15.87
C GLN A 91 -18.78 2.92 16.52
N VAL A 92 -18.62 3.97 15.73
CA VAL A 92 -18.20 5.26 16.25
C VAL A 92 -19.43 5.96 16.83
N THR A 93 -19.53 5.99 18.16
CA THR A 93 -20.59 6.68 18.89
C THR A 93 -20.17 8.12 19.22
N PRO A 94 -21.11 9.03 19.57
CA PRO A 94 -20.76 10.39 19.97
C PRO A 94 -19.71 10.46 21.09
N GLU A 95 -19.74 9.50 22.03
CA GLU A 95 -18.87 9.45 23.22
C GLU A 95 -17.41 9.19 22.85
N ILE A 96 -17.16 8.41 21.79
CA ILE A 96 -15.82 8.07 21.34
C ILE A 96 -15.36 8.84 20.10
N SER A 97 -16.26 9.57 19.43
CA SER A 97 -16.01 10.20 18.12
C SER A 97 -14.77 11.08 18.09
N GLU A 98 -14.48 11.82 19.17
CA GLU A 98 -13.31 12.70 19.28
C GLU A 98 -12.00 11.93 19.53
N ARG A 99 -12.10 10.63 19.83
CA ARG A 99 -10.97 9.72 20.03
C ARG A 99 -10.73 8.80 18.83
N VAL A 100 -11.55 8.91 17.77
CA VAL A 100 -11.41 8.17 16.51
C VAL A 100 -10.92 9.12 15.43
N GLY A 101 -9.73 8.85 14.90
CA GLY A 101 -9.13 9.66 13.84
C GLY A 101 -9.02 8.90 12.51
N VAL A 102 -8.60 9.62 11.48
CA VAL A 102 -8.40 9.08 10.12
C VAL A 102 -7.06 9.58 9.57
N HIS A 103 -6.27 8.67 8.99
CA HIS A 103 -5.01 9.02 8.34
C HIS A 103 -4.85 8.20 7.05
N ILE A 104 -5.22 8.77 5.91
CA ILE A 104 -5.19 8.07 4.61
C ILE A 104 -4.34 8.84 3.61
N GLY A 105 -3.24 8.22 3.17
CA GLY A 105 -2.30 8.79 2.22
C GLY A 105 -2.63 8.46 0.76
N SER A 106 -2.10 9.29 -0.14
CA SER A 106 -2.07 9.05 -1.57
C SER A 106 -0.86 9.78 -2.17
N GLY A 107 -0.24 9.21 -3.18
CA GLY A 107 0.94 9.80 -3.81
C GLY A 107 0.60 10.95 -4.76
N ILE A 108 -0.51 10.83 -5.50
CA ILE A 108 -0.90 11.76 -6.56
C ILE A 108 -2.32 12.32 -6.34
N GLY A 109 -3.21 11.54 -5.74
CA GLY A 109 -4.60 11.93 -5.51
C GLY A 109 -5.45 11.86 -6.79
N GLY A 110 -6.33 12.86 -6.99
CA GLY A 110 -7.31 12.88 -8.08
C GLY A 110 -6.73 13.28 -9.44
N PHE A 111 -5.78 12.52 -9.94
CA PHE A 111 -5.11 12.82 -11.20
C PHE A 111 -6.07 12.75 -12.41
N ASP A 112 -6.98 11.79 -12.42
CA ASP A 112 -8.09 11.69 -13.38
C ASP A 112 -8.96 12.95 -13.40
N VAL A 113 -9.20 13.54 -12.24
CA VAL A 113 -9.98 14.78 -12.09
C VAL A 113 -9.21 15.96 -12.65
N ILE A 114 -7.91 16.06 -12.35
CA ILE A 114 -7.04 17.15 -12.84
C ILE A 114 -7.00 17.13 -14.38
N GLU A 115 -6.78 15.98 -14.99
CA GLU A 115 -6.79 15.84 -16.46
C GLU A 115 -8.12 16.26 -17.07
N ARG A 116 -9.21 15.75 -16.55
CA ARG A 116 -10.56 16.05 -17.03
C ARG A 116 -10.88 17.53 -16.95
N GLU A 117 -10.60 18.16 -15.82
CA GLU A 117 -10.92 19.57 -15.61
C GLU A 117 -9.99 20.50 -16.42
N HIS A 118 -8.75 20.07 -16.67
CA HIS A 118 -7.85 20.78 -17.59
C HIS A 118 -8.38 20.76 -19.04
N ILE A 119 -8.86 19.62 -19.51
CA ILE A 119 -9.51 19.51 -20.83
C ILE A 119 -10.76 20.40 -20.89
N ASN A 120 -11.60 20.42 -19.84
CA ASN A 120 -12.76 21.29 -19.75
C ASN A 120 -12.39 22.78 -19.84
N LEU A 121 -11.32 23.19 -19.15
CA LEU A 121 -10.78 24.55 -19.22
C LEU A 121 -10.36 24.92 -20.64
N LEU A 122 -9.60 24.07 -21.31
CA LEU A 122 -9.10 24.32 -22.68
C LEU A 122 -10.25 24.41 -23.71
N ASN A 123 -11.25 23.54 -23.61
CA ASN A 123 -12.35 23.45 -24.56
C ASN A 123 -13.45 24.49 -24.36
N GLY A 124 -13.59 25.07 -23.18
CA GLY A 124 -14.76 25.93 -22.88
C GLY A 124 -14.53 27.06 -21.87
N GLY A 125 -13.26 27.28 -21.50
CA GLY A 125 -12.86 28.34 -20.56
C GLY A 125 -13.20 28.06 -19.10
N PRO A 126 -12.89 28.99 -18.18
CA PRO A 126 -12.93 28.76 -16.74
C PRO A 126 -14.34 28.47 -16.19
N ARG A 127 -15.40 28.83 -16.93
CA ARG A 127 -16.78 28.53 -16.52
C ARG A 127 -17.15 27.04 -16.67
N ARG A 128 -16.32 26.25 -17.34
CA ARG A 128 -16.52 24.80 -17.52
C ARG A 128 -15.86 23.96 -16.43
N ILE A 129 -15.01 24.57 -15.60
CA ILE A 129 -14.41 23.86 -14.45
C ILE A 129 -15.51 23.53 -13.43
N SER A 130 -15.51 22.26 -12.96
CA SER A 130 -16.43 21.80 -11.94
C SER A 130 -16.23 22.56 -10.61
N PRO A 131 -17.30 22.98 -9.90
CA PRO A 131 -17.16 23.54 -8.55
C PRO A 131 -16.61 22.49 -7.55
N PHE A 132 -16.64 21.22 -7.90
CA PHE A 132 -16.10 20.13 -7.08
C PHE A 132 -14.67 19.74 -7.48
N PHE A 133 -14.03 20.46 -8.43
CA PHE A 133 -12.68 20.12 -8.91
C PHE A 133 -11.69 19.97 -7.75
N ILE A 134 -11.53 20.99 -6.93
CA ILE A 134 -10.57 20.96 -5.83
C ILE A 134 -10.90 19.86 -4.80
N PRO A 135 -12.14 19.78 -4.25
CA PRO A 135 -12.45 18.69 -3.32
C PRO A 135 -12.31 17.29 -3.88
N ALA A 136 -12.52 17.10 -5.20
CA ALA A 136 -12.37 15.80 -5.83
C ALA A 136 -10.91 15.40 -6.10
N ALA A 137 -9.98 16.38 -6.12
CA ALA A 137 -8.59 16.14 -6.54
C ALA A 137 -7.57 16.10 -5.40
N ILE A 138 -7.74 16.89 -4.33
CA ILE A 138 -6.71 17.01 -3.29
C ILE A 138 -6.62 15.77 -2.40
N VAL A 139 -5.39 15.38 -2.08
CA VAL A 139 -5.03 14.11 -1.44
C VAL A 139 -5.78 13.87 -0.12
N ASN A 140 -5.91 14.89 0.73
CA ASN A 140 -6.50 14.75 2.06
C ASN A 140 -8.02 14.47 2.06
N LEU A 141 -8.69 14.60 0.90
CA LEU A 141 -10.14 14.34 0.85
C LEU A 141 -10.51 12.86 0.92
N ALA A 142 -9.58 11.94 0.67
CA ALA A 142 -9.80 10.54 1.00
C ALA A 142 -10.04 10.36 2.52
N ALA A 143 -9.15 10.91 3.34
CA ALA A 143 -9.32 10.93 4.81
C ALA A 143 -10.54 11.74 5.25
N GLY A 144 -10.77 12.91 4.61
CA GLY A 144 -11.93 13.77 4.91
C GLY A 144 -13.27 13.07 4.69
N HIS A 145 -13.45 12.37 3.56
CA HIS A 145 -14.68 11.63 3.27
C HIS A 145 -14.90 10.44 4.21
N VAL A 146 -13.84 9.72 4.58
CA VAL A 146 -13.93 8.63 5.56
C VAL A 146 -14.31 9.19 6.93
N SER A 147 -13.68 10.29 7.36
CA SER A 147 -14.01 10.98 8.63
C SER A 147 -15.49 11.40 8.70
N ILE A 148 -16.00 12.02 7.62
CA ILE A 148 -17.40 12.42 7.52
C ILE A 148 -18.33 11.22 7.60
N ARG A 149 -18.02 10.14 6.86
CA ARG A 149 -18.85 8.91 6.80
C ARG A 149 -19.02 8.26 8.16
N TYR A 150 -17.94 8.18 8.94
CA TYR A 150 -17.93 7.48 10.24
C TYR A 150 -18.06 8.42 11.44
N HIS A 151 -18.27 9.73 11.21
CA HIS A 151 -18.29 10.72 12.29
C HIS A 151 -17.03 10.67 13.18
N ALA A 152 -15.89 10.34 12.58
CA ALA A 152 -14.60 10.31 13.25
C ALA A 152 -14.06 11.75 13.41
N ARG A 153 -14.06 12.29 14.63
CA ARG A 153 -13.77 13.69 14.96
C ARG A 153 -12.40 13.88 15.62
N GLY A 154 -11.61 12.83 15.71
CA GLY A 154 -10.23 12.86 16.17
C GLY A 154 -9.27 13.42 15.09
N PRO A 155 -7.95 13.18 15.20
CA PRO A 155 -6.97 13.62 14.22
C PRO A 155 -7.36 13.19 12.80
N ASN A 156 -7.27 14.11 11.81
CA ASN A 156 -7.62 13.83 10.42
C ASN A 156 -6.50 14.36 9.52
N GLU A 157 -5.72 13.46 8.94
CA GLU A 157 -4.50 13.78 8.22
C GLU A 157 -4.36 12.94 6.94
N ALA A 158 -3.45 13.36 6.05
CA ALA A 158 -3.07 12.62 4.87
C ALA A 158 -1.58 12.80 4.58
N THR A 159 -0.88 11.70 4.36
CA THR A 159 0.52 11.72 3.94
C THR A 159 0.65 11.63 2.43
N CYS A 160 1.50 12.48 1.85
CA CYS A 160 1.86 12.45 0.44
C CYS A 160 3.38 12.31 0.32
N THR A 161 3.87 11.07 0.28
CA THR A 161 5.29 10.68 0.23
C THR A 161 5.54 9.61 -0.83
N ALA A 162 5.02 9.87 -2.04
CA ALA A 162 5.12 8.97 -3.19
C ALA A 162 4.69 7.53 -2.83
N CYS A 163 5.49 6.52 -3.20
CA CYS A 163 5.15 5.11 -2.96
C CYS A 163 5.09 4.70 -1.49
N THR A 164 5.53 5.57 -0.57
CA THR A 164 5.56 5.31 0.87
C THR A 164 4.36 5.92 1.61
N SER A 165 3.49 6.66 0.92
CA SER A 165 2.40 7.44 1.53
C SER A 165 1.56 6.65 2.52
N SER A 166 1.08 5.48 2.15
CA SER A 166 0.23 4.68 3.04
C SER A 166 0.98 3.98 4.17
N ALA A 167 2.24 3.60 3.95
CA ALA A 167 3.08 3.06 5.03
C ALA A 167 3.35 4.13 6.10
N HIS A 168 3.64 5.36 5.68
CA HIS A 168 3.78 6.49 6.59
C HIS A 168 2.46 6.80 7.30
N SER A 169 1.33 6.82 6.58
CA SER A 169 0.01 7.03 7.20
C SER A 169 -0.31 6.02 8.30
N ILE A 170 -0.03 4.74 8.08
CA ILE A 170 -0.21 3.69 9.10
C ILE A 170 0.75 3.88 10.26
N GLY A 171 2.02 4.17 9.97
CA GLY A 171 3.04 4.39 10.99
C GLY A 171 2.76 5.62 11.87
N ASP A 172 2.34 6.73 11.26
CA ASP A 172 1.99 7.96 11.98
C ASP A 172 0.72 7.75 12.80
N ALA A 173 -0.29 7.05 12.28
CA ALA A 173 -1.49 6.65 13.01
C ALA A 173 -1.13 5.78 14.23
N PHE A 174 -0.22 4.82 14.08
CA PHE A 174 0.33 4.05 15.20
C PHE A 174 0.95 4.96 16.27
N LYS A 175 1.75 5.94 15.88
CA LYS A 175 2.36 6.89 16.81
C LYS A 175 1.34 7.81 17.48
N ILE A 176 0.29 8.24 16.76
CA ILE A 176 -0.82 9.05 17.32
C ILE A 176 -1.50 8.28 18.46
N ILE A 177 -1.84 7.00 18.26
CA ILE A 177 -2.44 6.17 19.32
C ILE A 177 -1.43 5.95 20.47
N SER A 178 -0.17 5.65 20.15
CA SER A 178 0.86 5.38 21.14
C SER A 178 1.13 6.57 22.08
N ARG A 179 0.91 7.82 21.59
CA ARG A 179 1.05 9.07 22.35
C ARG A 179 -0.22 9.47 23.08
N CYS A 180 -1.29 8.71 23.01
CA CYS A 180 -2.62 8.99 23.59
C CYS A 180 -3.39 10.14 22.90
N ASP A 181 -3.06 10.53 21.68
CA ASP A 181 -3.79 11.57 20.93
C ASP A 181 -5.12 11.04 20.38
N ALA A 182 -5.20 9.73 20.10
CA ALA A 182 -6.43 9.01 19.74
C ALA A 182 -6.47 7.63 20.42
N ASP A 183 -7.62 6.97 20.39
CA ASP A 183 -7.77 5.57 20.82
C ASP A 183 -7.94 4.64 19.61
N VAL A 184 -8.43 5.18 18.50
CA VAL A 184 -8.62 4.48 17.22
C VAL A 184 -8.16 5.36 16.08
N MET A 185 -7.52 4.74 15.07
CA MET A 185 -7.20 5.39 13.80
C MET A 185 -7.62 4.49 12.63
N ILE A 186 -8.39 5.04 11.70
CA ILE A 186 -8.65 4.43 10.39
C ILE A 186 -7.51 4.89 9.48
N ALA A 187 -6.58 3.99 9.12
CA ALA A 187 -5.32 4.37 8.51
C ALA A 187 -4.97 3.50 7.30
N GLY A 188 -4.27 4.09 6.34
CA GLY A 188 -3.82 3.37 5.15
C GLY A 188 -3.59 4.31 3.97
N GLY A 189 -3.95 3.86 2.78
CA GLY A 189 -3.83 4.71 1.61
C GLY A 189 -4.54 4.18 0.37
N THR A 190 -4.56 5.02 -0.64
CA THR A 190 -5.28 4.79 -1.90
C THR A 190 -4.56 5.45 -3.06
N GLU A 191 -4.74 4.91 -4.26
CA GLU A 191 -4.25 5.53 -5.49
C GLU A 191 -5.10 5.11 -6.69
N ALA A 192 -5.28 6.03 -7.65
CA ALA A 192 -5.95 5.79 -8.91
C ALA A 192 -5.30 6.61 -10.04
N ALA A 193 -4.04 6.28 -10.36
CA ALA A 193 -3.22 7.02 -11.30
C ALA A 193 -3.11 6.35 -12.69
N ILE A 194 -4.00 5.39 -13.02
CA ILE A 194 -4.07 4.78 -14.37
C ILE A 194 -4.84 5.71 -15.29
N THR A 195 -4.16 6.77 -15.71
CA THR A 195 -4.67 7.81 -16.60
C THR A 195 -3.68 8.05 -17.74
N PRO A 196 -4.06 8.71 -18.84
CA PRO A 196 -3.13 9.07 -19.92
C PRO A 196 -1.87 9.79 -19.42
N MET A 197 -2.02 10.80 -18.54
CA MET A 197 -0.88 11.53 -17.99
C MET A 197 -0.08 10.69 -16.98
N GLY A 198 -0.75 9.89 -16.16
CA GLY A 198 -0.09 9.00 -15.18
C GLY A 198 0.78 7.97 -15.89
N VAL A 199 0.19 7.19 -16.79
CA VAL A 199 0.93 6.19 -17.59
C VAL A 199 1.97 6.85 -18.48
N GLY A 200 1.61 7.94 -19.16
CA GLY A 200 2.52 8.68 -20.04
C GLY A 200 3.73 9.27 -19.31
N GLY A 201 3.50 9.83 -18.10
CA GLY A 201 4.57 10.41 -17.28
C GLY A 201 5.58 9.36 -16.80
N PHE A 202 5.12 8.23 -16.26
CA PHE A 202 6.01 7.14 -15.86
C PHE A 202 6.68 6.45 -17.05
N ALA A 203 5.99 6.33 -18.20
CA ALA A 203 6.58 5.78 -19.42
C ALA A 203 7.68 6.69 -19.98
N ALA A 204 7.50 8.02 -19.93
CA ALA A 204 8.53 9.00 -20.34
C ALA A 204 9.81 8.88 -19.50
N MET A 205 9.70 8.50 -18.23
CA MET A 205 10.82 8.20 -17.33
C MET A 205 11.45 6.82 -17.59
N ARG A 206 10.87 6.01 -18.48
CA ARG A 206 11.25 4.61 -18.71
C ARG A 206 11.18 3.75 -17.43
N ALA A 207 10.23 4.06 -16.55
CA ALA A 207 10.05 3.38 -15.28
C ALA A 207 9.08 2.18 -15.37
N LEU A 208 8.22 2.14 -16.41
CA LEU A 208 7.22 1.10 -16.62
C LEU A 208 7.73 -0.04 -17.50
N SER A 209 7.29 -1.26 -17.18
CA SER A 209 7.45 -2.40 -18.06
C SER A 209 6.74 -2.18 -19.39
N THR A 210 7.38 -2.60 -20.46
CA THR A 210 6.84 -2.56 -21.83
C THR A 210 6.48 -3.95 -22.36
N ARG A 211 6.38 -4.96 -21.50
CA ARG A 211 5.99 -6.34 -21.85
C ARG A 211 4.50 -6.44 -22.15
N ASN A 212 4.06 -5.70 -23.16
CA ASN A 212 2.64 -5.53 -23.53
C ASN A 212 1.99 -6.81 -24.07
N ASP A 213 2.77 -7.73 -24.63
CA ASP A 213 2.26 -8.96 -25.28
C ASP A 213 2.04 -10.09 -24.27
N ASP A 214 2.60 -9.99 -23.07
CA ASP A 214 2.42 -10.95 -21.99
C ASP A 214 2.23 -10.21 -20.65
N PRO A 215 1.07 -9.54 -20.45
CA PRO A 215 0.84 -8.64 -19.33
C PRO A 215 1.02 -9.31 -17.95
N GLU A 216 0.54 -10.54 -17.81
CA GLU A 216 0.60 -11.27 -16.53
C GLU A 216 2.02 -11.59 -16.10
N LYS A 217 2.99 -11.60 -17.05
CA LYS A 217 4.42 -11.84 -16.80
C LYS A 217 5.26 -10.58 -16.75
N ALA A 218 4.65 -9.40 -16.81
CA ALA A 218 5.38 -8.13 -16.87
C ALA A 218 6.04 -7.77 -15.53
N SER A 219 5.30 -7.85 -14.43
CA SER A 219 5.86 -7.63 -13.10
C SER A 219 6.56 -8.90 -12.61
N ARG A 220 7.88 -8.82 -12.46
CA ARG A 220 8.76 -9.97 -12.15
C ARG A 220 9.93 -9.58 -11.23
N PRO A 221 9.63 -9.21 -9.97
CA PRO A 221 10.68 -8.79 -9.03
C PRO A 221 11.82 -9.80 -8.93
N TRP A 222 13.07 -9.29 -8.89
CA TRP A 222 14.35 -10.03 -8.84
C TRP A 222 14.66 -10.95 -10.02
N ASP A 223 13.76 -11.09 -10.99
CA ASP A 223 14.05 -11.82 -12.22
C ASP A 223 14.96 -11.02 -13.15
N SER A 224 15.92 -11.66 -13.80
CA SER A 224 16.87 -11.03 -14.72
C SER A 224 16.21 -10.43 -15.97
N GLY A 225 14.99 -10.85 -16.30
CA GLY A 225 14.21 -10.32 -17.42
C GLY A 225 13.25 -9.20 -17.06
N ARG A 226 13.35 -8.60 -15.85
CA ARG A 226 12.53 -7.44 -15.47
C ARG A 226 12.93 -6.20 -16.24
N ASP A 227 11.96 -5.35 -16.56
CA ASP A 227 12.14 -4.15 -17.40
C ASP A 227 11.41 -2.90 -16.85
N GLY A 228 10.96 -2.92 -15.61
CA GLY A 228 10.26 -1.82 -14.96
C GLY A 228 9.03 -2.29 -14.18
N PHE A 229 8.39 -1.39 -13.45
CA PHE A 229 7.19 -1.75 -12.69
C PHE A 229 5.92 -1.72 -13.56
N VAL A 230 4.87 -2.38 -13.11
CA VAL A 230 3.54 -2.27 -13.67
C VAL A 230 2.70 -1.38 -12.75
N ILE A 231 2.11 -0.32 -13.27
CA ILE A 231 1.23 0.57 -12.49
C ILE A 231 -0.04 -0.17 -12.09
N GLY A 232 -0.47 0.01 -10.82
CA GLY A 232 -1.72 -0.51 -10.29
C GLY A 232 -2.55 0.59 -9.65
N GLU A 233 -3.83 0.30 -9.38
CA GLU A 233 -4.72 1.15 -8.59
C GLU A 233 -5.40 0.34 -7.48
N GLY A 234 -5.86 1.03 -6.45
CA GLY A 234 -6.54 0.39 -5.34
C GLY A 234 -6.41 1.14 -4.02
N ALA A 235 -6.76 0.46 -2.93
CA ALA A 235 -6.64 0.96 -1.57
C ALA A 235 -6.37 -0.18 -0.60
N GLY A 236 -5.68 0.13 0.50
CA GLY A 236 -5.55 -0.72 1.66
C GLY A 236 -5.75 0.10 2.93
N ILE A 237 -6.77 -0.25 3.72
CA ILE A 237 -7.18 0.46 4.93
C ILE A 237 -7.18 -0.50 6.11
N LEU A 238 -6.65 -0.05 7.22
CA LEU A 238 -6.59 -0.76 8.50
C LEU A 238 -7.35 0.03 9.56
N VAL A 239 -7.98 -0.67 10.51
CA VAL A 239 -8.46 -0.09 11.77
C VAL A 239 -7.45 -0.43 12.85
N LEU A 240 -6.77 0.60 13.36
CA LEU A 240 -5.81 0.52 14.46
C LEU A 240 -6.49 0.94 15.75
N GLU A 241 -6.32 0.17 16.82
CA GLU A 241 -6.90 0.46 18.11
C GLU A 241 -5.87 0.33 19.24
N GLU A 242 -6.03 1.13 20.26
CA GLU A 242 -5.35 0.89 21.53
C GLU A 242 -5.80 -0.45 22.13
N LEU A 243 -4.85 -1.24 22.60
CA LEU A 243 -5.10 -2.63 23.00
C LEU A 243 -6.21 -2.78 24.04
N GLU A 244 -6.18 -1.97 25.11
CA GLU A 244 -7.19 -2.10 26.17
C GLU A 244 -8.55 -1.53 25.73
N PHE A 245 -8.58 -0.57 24.82
CA PHE A 245 -9.82 -0.13 24.16
C PHE A 245 -10.43 -1.28 23.35
N ALA A 246 -9.62 -1.95 22.49
CA ALA A 246 -10.06 -3.09 21.69
C ALA A 246 -10.58 -4.24 22.57
N ARG A 247 -9.87 -4.57 23.67
CA ARG A 247 -10.27 -5.61 24.63
C ARG A 247 -11.58 -5.29 25.33
N ARG A 248 -11.75 -4.05 25.82
CA ARG A 248 -13.00 -3.65 26.51
C ARG A 248 -14.24 -3.79 25.66
N ARG A 249 -14.13 -3.59 24.36
CA ARG A 249 -15.25 -3.77 23.43
C ARG A 249 -15.38 -5.19 22.84
N GLY A 250 -14.49 -6.10 23.23
CA GLY A 250 -14.49 -7.48 22.71
C GLY A 250 -14.09 -7.59 21.23
N ALA A 251 -13.19 -6.73 20.76
CA ALA A 251 -12.74 -6.78 19.38
C ALA A 251 -11.96 -8.04 19.05
N HIS A 252 -12.18 -8.58 17.84
CA HIS A 252 -11.27 -9.58 17.29
C HIS A 252 -9.96 -8.89 16.88
N ILE A 253 -8.85 -9.31 17.50
CA ILE A 253 -7.52 -8.76 17.23
C ILE A 253 -6.81 -9.64 16.21
N MET A 254 -6.39 -9.07 15.08
CA MET A 254 -5.69 -9.77 14.01
C MET A 254 -4.18 -9.85 14.25
N ALA A 255 -3.58 -8.74 14.66
CA ALA A 255 -2.15 -8.62 14.92
C ALA A 255 -1.86 -7.39 15.78
N GLU A 256 -0.63 -7.26 16.26
CA GLU A 256 -0.11 -6.06 16.90
C GLU A 256 0.88 -5.36 15.99
N ILE A 257 0.77 -4.04 15.85
CA ILE A 257 1.83 -3.24 15.22
C ILE A 257 2.88 -2.92 16.27
N MET A 258 4.10 -3.39 16.02
CA MET A 258 5.19 -3.36 16.97
C MET A 258 6.13 -2.16 16.78
N GLY A 259 6.33 -1.76 15.52
CA GLY A 259 7.30 -0.73 15.19
C GLY A 259 7.06 -0.08 13.85
N TYR A 260 7.55 1.13 13.75
CA TYR A 260 7.55 1.96 12.56
C TYR A 260 8.88 2.68 12.42
N GLY A 261 9.52 2.57 11.27
CA GLY A 261 10.75 3.25 10.92
C GLY A 261 10.58 4.18 9.74
N MET A 262 11.36 5.24 9.74
CA MET A 262 11.49 6.17 8.61
C MET A 262 12.96 6.43 8.33
N SER A 263 13.29 6.74 7.08
CA SER A 263 14.58 7.27 6.66
C SER A 263 14.47 8.09 5.39
N GLY A 264 15.45 8.93 5.12
CA GLY A 264 15.60 9.62 3.83
C GLY A 264 16.92 9.24 3.18
N ASP A 265 16.94 9.03 1.86
CA ASP A 265 18.15 8.70 1.10
C ASP A 265 19.08 9.91 0.93
N ALA A 266 18.51 11.10 0.75
CA ALA A 266 19.24 12.33 0.47
C ALA A 266 20.28 12.16 -0.69
N PHE A 267 19.88 11.44 -1.74
CA PHE A 267 20.77 11.03 -2.83
C PHE A 267 20.29 11.50 -4.21
N HIS A 268 19.13 11.00 -4.67
CA HIS A 268 18.58 11.29 -5.99
C HIS A 268 17.05 11.33 -5.96
N ILE A 269 16.44 12.06 -6.91
CA ILE A 269 14.96 12.23 -6.93
C ILE A 269 14.19 10.94 -7.20
N THR A 270 14.78 9.96 -7.90
CA THR A 270 14.10 8.71 -8.29
C THR A 270 14.92 7.45 -8.07
N GLN A 271 16.23 7.55 -7.90
CA GLN A 271 17.11 6.40 -7.67
C GLN A 271 17.35 6.21 -6.17
N PRO A 272 17.34 4.96 -5.69
CA PRO A 272 17.72 4.66 -4.31
C PRO A 272 19.20 4.97 -4.06
N ALA A 273 19.55 5.24 -2.80
CA ALA A 273 20.92 5.50 -2.39
C ALA A 273 21.83 4.28 -2.65
N GLU A 274 23.10 4.54 -2.89
CA GLU A 274 24.12 3.49 -3.08
C GLU A 274 24.09 2.49 -1.93
N ASN A 275 24.34 1.22 -2.25
CA ASN A 275 24.31 0.10 -1.30
C ASN A 275 22.99 -0.04 -0.51
N GLY A 276 21.87 0.55 -1.02
CA GLY A 276 20.57 0.49 -0.37
C GLY A 276 20.54 1.14 1.03
N ASP A 277 21.32 2.22 1.23
CA ASP A 277 21.55 2.77 2.58
C ASP A 277 20.27 3.23 3.27
N GLY A 278 19.38 3.94 2.57
CA GLY A 278 18.11 4.37 3.15
C GLY A 278 17.21 3.20 3.53
N ALA A 279 17.10 2.20 2.64
CA ALA A 279 16.35 0.97 2.90
C ALA A 279 16.94 0.17 4.09
N TYR A 280 18.24 0.10 4.20
CA TYR A 280 18.94 -0.49 5.35
C TYR A 280 18.59 0.24 6.66
N ARG A 281 18.74 1.56 6.68
CA ARG A 281 18.47 2.37 7.89
C ARG A 281 17.02 2.30 8.31
N VAL A 282 16.07 2.29 7.39
CA VAL A 282 14.64 2.23 7.76
C VAL A 282 14.29 0.90 8.42
N MET A 283 14.81 -0.22 7.92
CA MET A 283 14.61 -1.53 8.55
C MET A 283 15.19 -1.57 9.96
N LEU A 284 16.42 -1.05 10.17
CA LEU A 284 17.01 -0.96 11.51
C LEU A 284 16.22 -0.03 12.45
N ASN A 285 15.74 1.12 11.95
CA ASN A 285 14.92 2.03 12.75
C ASN A 285 13.62 1.36 13.17
N THR A 286 13.01 0.56 12.30
CA THR A 286 11.79 -0.20 12.60
C THR A 286 12.03 -1.25 13.68
N LEU A 287 13.11 -2.03 13.56
CA LEU A 287 13.51 -3.03 14.57
C LEU A 287 13.81 -2.38 15.92
N LYS A 288 14.51 -1.24 15.91
CA LYS A 288 14.82 -0.48 17.11
C LYS A 288 13.57 0.06 17.81
N ASP A 289 12.63 0.61 17.03
CA ASP A 289 11.35 1.11 17.56
C ASP A 289 10.51 -0.02 18.17
N ALA A 290 10.47 -1.16 17.49
CA ALA A 290 9.79 -2.37 17.94
C ALA A 290 10.49 -3.06 19.14
N LYS A 291 11.77 -2.80 19.37
CA LYS A 291 12.64 -3.54 20.31
C LYS A 291 12.71 -5.04 19.96
N VAL A 292 12.76 -5.35 18.68
CA VAL A 292 12.83 -6.70 18.12
C VAL A 292 14.21 -6.87 17.48
N LEU A 293 14.83 -8.02 17.71
CA LEU A 293 16.12 -8.37 17.09
C LEU A 293 15.90 -8.85 15.65
N PRO A 294 16.86 -8.63 14.75
CA PRO A 294 16.75 -9.10 13.35
C PRO A 294 16.39 -10.59 13.24
N GLU A 295 16.96 -11.43 14.10
CA GLU A 295 16.77 -12.89 14.11
C GLU A 295 15.33 -13.32 14.47
N GLN A 296 14.52 -12.41 14.99
CA GLN A 296 13.12 -12.68 15.35
C GLN A 296 12.14 -12.45 14.20
N VAL A 297 12.58 -11.88 13.07
CA VAL A 297 11.73 -11.64 11.90
C VAL A 297 11.80 -12.84 10.97
N GLN A 298 10.64 -13.37 10.54
CA GLN A 298 10.57 -14.52 9.63
C GLN A 298 10.15 -14.13 8.22
N TYR A 299 9.48 -13.00 8.03
CA TYR A 299 8.96 -12.62 6.73
C TYR A 299 9.09 -11.13 6.46
N ILE A 300 9.44 -10.79 5.22
CA ILE A 300 9.40 -9.43 4.68
C ILE A 300 8.50 -9.40 3.45
N ASN A 301 7.42 -8.61 3.51
CA ASN A 301 6.72 -8.15 2.32
C ASN A 301 7.50 -6.96 1.77
N ALA A 302 8.24 -7.20 0.71
CA ALA A 302 9.23 -6.29 0.18
C ALA A 302 8.61 -5.18 -0.67
N HIS A 303 9.35 -4.09 -0.85
CA HIS A 303 8.98 -3.09 -1.84
C HIS A 303 9.02 -3.67 -3.26
N GLY A 304 10.07 -4.38 -3.66
CA GLY A 304 10.19 -5.26 -4.83
C GLY A 304 9.35 -4.86 -6.03
N THR A 305 9.71 -3.77 -6.71
CA THR A 305 8.88 -3.16 -7.76
C THR A 305 9.08 -3.73 -9.16
N SER A 306 9.98 -4.72 -9.33
CA SER A 306 10.38 -5.22 -10.66
C SER A 306 11.20 -4.20 -11.45
N THR A 307 11.97 -3.35 -10.75
CA THR A 307 12.92 -2.42 -11.37
C THR A 307 14.35 -2.94 -11.22
N ASP A 308 15.18 -2.67 -12.23
CA ASP A 308 16.54 -3.20 -12.31
C ASP A 308 17.36 -2.88 -11.05
N ILE A 309 17.49 -1.61 -10.71
CA ILE A 309 18.32 -1.13 -9.58
C ILE A 309 17.60 -1.34 -8.24
N GLY A 310 16.28 -1.10 -8.18
CA GLY A 310 15.51 -1.12 -6.92
C GLY A 310 15.56 -2.47 -6.23
N ASP A 311 15.27 -3.53 -6.96
CA ASP A 311 15.19 -4.90 -6.42
C ASP A 311 16.57 -5.40 -5.92
N LYS A 312 17.64 -5.08 -6.66
CA LYS A 312 19.02 -5.38 -6.23
C LYS A 312 19.39 -4.67 -4.92
N LEU A 313 19.13 -3.37 -4.87
CA LEU A 313 19.52 -2.58 -3.69
C LEU A 313 18.68 -2.92 -2.47
N GLU A 314 17.42 -3.34 -2.65
CA GLU A 314 16.62 -3.89 -1.54
C GLU A 314 17.23 -5.20 -1.02
N THR A 315 17.68 -6.11 -1.91
CA THR A 315 18.40 -7.33 -1.51
C THR A 315 19.66 -6.99 -0.70
N VAL A 316 20.47 -6.05 -1.17
CA VAL A 316 21.66 -5.59 -0.43
C VAL A 316 21.30 -5.02 0.93
N ALA A 317 20.24 -4.20 1.00
CA ALA A 317 19.77 -3.60 2.25
C ALA A 317 19.28 -4.66 3.25
N ILE A 318 18.54 -5.67 2.79
CA ILE A 318 18.09 -6.79 3.64
C ILE A 318 19.29 -7.57 4.18
N LYS A 319 20.26 -7.93 3.33
CA LYS A 319 21.49 -8.61 3.77
C LYS A 319 22.24 -7.79 4.82
N ARG A 320 22.35 -6.48 4.63
CA ARG A 320 23.01 -5.59 5.60
C ARG A 320 22.25 -5.48 6.93
N ALA A 321 20.91 -5.44 6.88
CA ALA A 321 20.08 -5.26 8.08
C ALA A 321 19.97 -6.53 8.92
N PHE A 322 19.94 -7.69 8.28
CA PHE A 322 19.68 -8.98 8.90
C PHE A 322 20.91 -9.90 8.99
N GLY A 323 22.05 -9.53 8.38
CA GLY A 323 23.27 -10.33 8.38
C GLY A 323 23.01 -11.77 7.85
N GLU A 324 23.59 -12.77 8.52
CA GLU A 324 23.39 -14.19 8.18
C GLU A 324 21.91 -14.64 8.30
N HIS A 325 21.09 -13.92 9.06
CA HIS A 325 19.68 -14.23 9.18
C HIS A 325 18.90 -13.91 7.90
N ALA A 326 19.40 -13.02 7.04
CA ALA A 326 18.81 -12.71 5.74
C ALA A 326 18.56 -13.96 4.89
N TYR A 327 19.40 -14.98 5.01
CA TYR A 327 19.28 -16.26 4.29
C TYR A 327 18.32 -17.27 4.95
N LYS A 328 17.74 -16.91 6.11
CA LYS A 328 16.80 -17.75 6.86
C LYS A 328 15.38 -17.19 6.87
N LEU A 329 15.22 -15.89 6.60
CA LEU A 329 13.92 -15.27 6.49
C LEU A 329 13.39 -15.36 5.05
N ALA A 330 12.08 -15.34 4.91
CA ALA A 330 11.44 -15.31 3.60
C ALA A 330 11.15 -13.86 3.18
N VAL A 331 11.31 -13.59 1.89
CA VAL A 331 10.98 -12.29 1.28
C VAL A 331 10.01 -12.55 0.14
N SER A 332 8.95 -11.76 -0.02
CA SER A 332 8.19 -11.81 -1.26
C SER A 332 7.68 -10.44 -1.69
N SER A 333 7.47 -10.26 -2.99
CA SER A 333 6.81 -9.08 -3.53
C SER A 333 5.49 -9.45 -4.17
N THR A 334 4.41 -9.04 -3.53
CA THR A 334 3.07 -9.20 -4.07
C THR A 334 2.76 -8.26 -5.24
N LYS A 335 3.65 -7.27 -5.49
CA LYS A 335 3.58 -6.43 -6.70
C LYS A 335 3.78 -7.23 -7.99
N SER A 336 4.32 -8.44 -7.91
CA SER A 336 4.34 -9.39 -9.04
C SER A 336 2.92 -9.70 -9.55
N MET A 337 1.90 -9.60 -8.68
CA MET A 337 0.49 -9.90 -8.96
C MET A 337 -0.40 -8.64 -8.98
N THR A 338 -0.21 -7.75 -8.01
CA THR A 338 -1.05 -6.54 -7.84
C THR A 338 -0.63 -5.36 -8.70
N GLY A 339 0.57 -5.40 -9.28
CA GLY A 339 1.22 -4.20 -9.76
C GLY A 339 1.59 -3.26 -8.59
N HIS A 340 2.08 -2.09 -8.90
CA HIS A 340 2.49 -1.08 -7.93
C HIS A 340 1.42 0.01 -7.79
N LEU A 341 0.74 0.05 -6.65
CA LEU A 341 -0.33 1.01 -6.35
C LEU A 341 0.21 2.40 -5.92
N LEU A 342 1.49 2.68 -6.15
CA LEU A 342 2.11 3.94 -5.76
C LEU A 342 1.81 4.29 -4.29
N GLY A 343 1.12 5.41 -4.04
CA GLY A 343 0.78 5.83 -2.68
C GLY A 343 -0.15 4.88 -1.91
N GLY A 344 -0.92 4.05 -2.60
CA GLY A 344 -1.79 3.02 -1.99
C GLY A 344 -1.07 1.71 -1.65
N ALA A 345 0.15 1.49 -2.17
CA ALA A 345 0.84 0.21 -2.09
C ALA A 345 1.11 -0.26 -0.65
N GLY A 346 1.68 0.58 0.20
CA GLY A 346 2.03 0.20 1.58
C GLY A 346 0.82 -0.19 2.43
N GLY A 347 -0.37 0.39 2.18
CA GLY A 347 -1.62 0.00 2.85
C GLY A 347 -2.10 -1.38 2.43
N LEU A 348 -2.08 -1.65 1.11
CA LEU A 348 -2.39 -2.97 0.57
C LEU A 348 -1.43 -4.04 1.12
N GLU A 349 -0.13 -3.76 1.09
CA GLU A 349 0.92 -4.68 1.53
C GLU A 349 0.93 -4.91 3.03
N ALA A 350 0.62 -3.90 3.84
CA ALA A 350 0.37 -4.06 5.26
C ALA A 350 -0.79 -5.04 5.52
N GLY A 351 -1.92 -4.85 4.83
CA GLY A 351 -3.05 -5.79 4.94
C GLY A 351 -2.70 -7.21 4.51
N ILE A 352 -1.96 -7.38 3.41
CA ILE A 352 -1.48 -8.70 2.95
C ILE A 352 -0.52 -9.33 3.99
N THR A 353 0.34 -8.52 4.61
CA THR A 353 1.24 -8.99 5.67
C THR A 353 0.48 -9.50 6.89
N LEU A 354 -0.62 -8.82 7.26
CA LEU A 354 -1.52 -9.26 8.34
C LEU A 354 -2.22 -10.58 8.00
N LEU A 355 -2.65 -10.76 6.74
CA LEU A 355 -3.24 -12.02 6.29
C LEU A 355 -2.22 -13.17 6.29
N ALA A 356 -0.95 -12.90 5.94
CA ALA A 356 0.12 -13.88 6.04
C ALA A 356 0.38 -14.29 7.51
N LEU A 357 0.33 -13.34 8.46
CA LEU A 357 0.42 -13.63 9.89
C LEU A 357 -0.79 -14.42 10.41
N ARG A 358 -2.02 -14.12 9.94
CA ARG A 358 -3.25 -14.81 10.33
C ARG A 358 -3.21 -16.28 9.90
N ASP A 359 -2.93 -16.52 8.63
CA ASP A 359 -3.09 -17.83 8.00
C ASP A 359 -1.80 -18.67 8.01
N GLN A 360 -0.67 -18.06 8.40
CA GLN A 360 0.64 -18.72 8.42
C GLN A 360 1.02 -19.29 7.03
N ILE A 361 0.70 -18.50 5.98
CA ILE A 361 1.02 -18.79 4.58
C ILE A 361 1.68 -17.56 3.97
N LEU A 362 2.77 -17.76 3.27
CA LEU A 362 3.48 -16.70 2.56
C LEU A 362 2.99 -16.62 1.12
N PRO A 363 2.57 -15.43 0.64
CA PRO A 363 2.21 -15.24 -0.76
C PRO A 363 3.47 -15.27 -1.64
N PRO A 364 3.38 -15.77 -2.88
CA PRO A 364 4.54 -15.91 -3.74
C PRO A 364 4.96 -14.59 -4.41
N THR A 365 6.21 -14.54 -4.84
CA THR A 365 6.66 -13.70 -5.93
C THR A 365 6.51 -14.49 -7.22
N ILE A 366 5.50 -14.20 -8.03
CA ILE A 366 5.32 -14.88 -9.32
C ILE A 366 6.27 -14.34 -10.38
N ASN A 367 6.44 -15.11 -11.47
CA ASN A 367 7.29 -14.76 -12.60
C ASN A 367 8.82 -14.73 -12.30
N LEU A 368 9.22 -15.21 -11.14
CA LEU A 368 10.63 -15.37 -10.80
C LEU A 368 11.13 -16.72 -11.36
N GLU A 369 11.56 -16.69 -12.62
CA GLU A 369 12.03 -17.87 -13.37
C GLU A 369 13.55 -17.92 -13.42
N ASN A 370 14.19 -16.76 -13.57
CA ASN A 370 15.63 -16.61 -13.70
C ASN A 370 16.13 -15.55 -12.70
N PRO A 371 16.34 -15.90 -11.43
CA PRO A 371 16.83 -14.95 -10.44
C PRO A 371 18.15 -14.31 -10.88
N GLU A 372 18.28 -13.00 -10.67
CA GLU A 372 19.54 -12.32 -10.93
C GLU A 372 20.62 -12.82 -9.95
N PRO A 373 21.89 -13.01 -10.38
CA PRO A 373 22.92 -13.66 -9.55
C PRO A 373 23.13 -13.04 -8.17
N ASP A 374 22.99 -11.70 -8.05
CA ASP A 374 23.14 -11.00 -6.77
C ASP A 374 21.88 -11.01 -5.90
N CYS A 375 20.77 -11.53 -6.45
CA CYS A 375 19.47 -11.68 -5.79
C CYS A 375 19.30 -13.14 -5.35
N ASP A 376 19.94 -13.53 -4.26
CA ASP A 376 20.12 -14.92 -3.79
C ASP A 376 19.39 -15.23 -2.46
N LEU A 377 18.42 -14.38 -2.07
CA LEU A 377 17.57 -14.65 -0.91
C LEU A 377 16.40 -15.57 -1.28
N ASP A 378 15.65 -16.00 -0.26
CA ASP A 378 14.43 -16.78 -0.45
C ASP A 378 13.24 -15.85 -0.77
N TYR A 379 12.95 -15.66 -2.05
CA TYR A 379 11.87 -14.76 -2.51
C TYR A 379 10.49 -15.42 -2.62
N VAL A 380 10.29 -16.60 -2.05
CA VAL A 380 9.05 -17.40 -2.15
C VAL A 380 8.62 -17.55 -3.63
N PRO A 381 9.44 -18.16 -4.50
CA PRO A 381 9.21 -18.11 -5.93
C PRO A 381 7.95 -18.89 -6.35
N ASN A 382 7.10 -18.24 -7.13
CA ASN A 382 5.98 -18.76 -7.92
C ASN A 382 4.86 -19.50 -7.15
N THR A 383 5.09 -20.03 -5.95
CA THR A 383 4.10 -20.83 -5.22
C THR A 383 4.02 -20.40 -3.76
N ALA A 384 2.81 -20.13 -3.27
CA ALA A 384 2.57 -19.87 -1.88
C ALA A 384 2.94 -21.08 -1.00
N ARG A 385 3.46 -20.83 0.21
CA ARG A 385 3.86 -21.90 1.11
C ARG A 385 3.53 -21.59 2.58
N LYS A 386 3.28 -22.61 3.36
CA LYS A 386 3.13 -22.51 4.82
C LYS A 386 4.46 -22.11 5.47
N ALA A 387 4.38 -21.26 6.47
CA ALA A 387 5.52 -20.85 7.28
C ALA A 387 5.05 -20.51 8.71
N ASN A 388 5.92 -20.71 9.69
CA ASN A 388 5.66 -20.23 11.06
C ASN A 388 6.20 -18.82 11.17
N VAL A 389 5.31 -17.83 11.20
CA VAL A 389 5.65 -16.40 11.23
C VAL A 389 5.10 -15.77 12.50
N GLU A 390 5.98 -15.30 13.36
CA GLU A 390 5.62 -14.49 14.52
C GLU A 390 5.74 -12.99 14.22
N TYR A 391 6.83 -12.59 13.55
CA TYR A 391 7.09 -11.21 13.17
C TYR A 391 7.22 -11.08 11.65
N ALA A 392 6.51 -10.13 11.09
CA ALA A 392 6.57 -9.80 9.67
C ALA A 392 6.76 -8.29 9.46
N MET A 393 7.63 -7.94 8.51
CA MET A 393 7.93 -6.56 8.14
C MET A 393 7.31 -6.25 6.77
N SER A 394 6.84 -5.02 6.57
CA SER A 394 6.41 -4.50 5.28
C SER A 394 7.24 -3.28 4.93
N ASN A 395 7.91 -3.30 3.76
CA ASN A 395 8.81 -2.25 3.29
C ASN A 395 8.16 -1.40 2.20
N SER A 396 8.37 -0.08 2.27
CA SER A 396 7.96 0.86 1.22
C SER A 396 9.07 1.88 0.98
N PHE A 397 9.51 2.03 -0.28
CA PHE A 397 10.54 2.98 -0.68
C PHE A 397 9.99 3.87 -1.80
N GLY A 398 10.08 5.18 -1.65
CA GLY A 398 9.43 6.13 -2.53
C GLY A 398 10.39 7.06 -3.27
N PHE A 399 9.95 7.55 -4.42
CA PHE A 399 10.62 8.66 -5.10
C PHE A 399 10.79 9.83 -4.14
N GLY A 400 11.88 10.58 -4.29
CA GLY A 400 12.34 11.57 -3.31
C GLY A 400 13.21 10.96 -2.22
N GLY A 401 13.47 9.63 -2.28
CA GLY A 401 14.28 8.91 -1.29
C GLY A 401 13.59 8.78 0.07
N THR A 402 12.27 8.75 0.09
CA THR A 402 11.49 8.60 1.32
C THR A 402 11.20 7.11 1.58
N ASN A 403 11.58 6.61 2.74
CA ASN A 403 11.48 5.19 3.10
C ASN A 403 10.67 5.01 4.38
N GLY A 404 9.80 4.00 4.39
CA GLY A 404 9.00 3.58 5.53
C GLY A 404 8.97 2.06 5.67
N ALA A 405 9.01 1.56 6.90
CA ALA A 405 8.80 0.15 7.16
C ALA A 405 7.95 -0.03 8.43
N LEU A 406 7.09 -1.04 8.38
CA LEU A 406 6.17 -1.41 9.45
C LEU A 406 6.50 -2.81 9.92
N LEU A 407 6.50 -3.05 11.23
CA LEU A 407 6.69 -4.37 11.82
C LEU A 407 5.42 -4.80 12.56
N PHE A 408 4.91 -5.97 12.22
CA PHE A 408 3.74 -6.57 12.83
C PHE A 408 4.12 -7.86 13.57
N ARG A 409 3.38 -8.16 14.64
CA ARG A 409 3.47 -9.42 15.36
C ARG A 409 2.14 -10.14 15.31
N ARG A 410 2.20 -11.45 15.09
CA ARG A 410 1.04 -12.33 15.21
C ARG A 410 0.39 -12.17 16.58
N TRP A 411 -0.93 -12.00 16.60
CA TRP A 411 -1.67 -11.97 17.85
C TRP A 411 -1.75 -13.40 18.46
N GLN A 412 -1.46 -13.47 19.74
CA GLN A 412 -1.65 -14.67 20.56
C GLN A 412 -2.42 -14.21 21.81
N GLU A 413 -3.56 -14.87 22.08
CA GLU A 413 -4.38 -14.60 23.25
C GLU A 413 -3.67 -14.90 24.57
#